data_9feb1718e8fe7751295f9d6d0f02a57a
#
_entry.id   9feb1718e8fe7751295f9d6d0f02a57a
#
_cell.length_a   1.000
_cell.length_b   1.000
_cell.length_c   1.000
_cell.angle_alpha   90.00
_cell.angle_beta   90.00
_cell.angle_gamma   90.00
#
_symmetry.space_group_name_H-M   'P 1'
#
loop_
_entity.id
_entity.type
_entity.pdbx_description
1 polymer ?
#
loop_
_entity_poly.entity_id
_entity_poly.type
_entity_poly.pdbx_seq_one_letter_code
_entity_poly.pdbx_strand_id
1 'polypeptide(L)'
;PSTENFYQNETDALAALTAAYARLKSGMGYYKQQFMPTLFASSDQGLSTYLYNEFKRGIVTSTNQSLNNLWKELYLGIRDANNVIANVPEIEMDEELKNRIIGEAKFLRALHYFNLVRCFGEVPLRTTPVEAGDDQGLAVSSIVEIYDSIIDDLNYASLHCWGRNESRGNHINDLGRATNTSAHALLAKVYTRIASCKRTANEGILGNELYLEFPETYQNYYQYAKDQCDAAISGQGFSLSSSLDGWVSIFDADNGGRLEHLPYMI
;
A
#
# COMPACT_ATOMS: atom_id res chain seq x y z
N PRO A 1 -8.61 15.27 -20.00
CA PRO A 1 -10.05 15.03 -20.08
C PRO A 1 -10.68 15.49 -18.77
N SER A 2 -11.81 16.20 -18.83
CA SER A 2 -12.59 16.48 -17.64
C SER A 2 -13.16 15.16 -17.09
N THR A 3 -13.35 15.06 -15.78
CA THR A 3 -13.90 13.87 -15.12
C THR A 3 -15.25 13.47 -15.74
N GLU A 4 -16.03 14.43 -16.20
CA GLU A 4 -17.32 14.25 -16.85
C GLU A 4 -17.27 13.46 -18.18
N ASN A 5 -16.14 13.47 -18.88
CA ASN A 5 -15.95 12.80 -20.19
C ASN A 5 -15.06 11.55 -20.08
N PHE A 6 -14.63 11.19 -18.91
CA PHE A 6 -13.79 10.02 -18.67
C PHE A 6 -14.58 8.93 -17.95
N TYR A 7 -14.65 8.28 -17.20
CA TYR A 7 -15.42 7.27 -16.44
C TYR A 7 -16.79 6.91 -17.07
N GLN A 8 -16.81 6.61 -18.38
CA GLN A 8 -18.05 6.31 -19.10
C GLN A 8 -18.32 4.81 -19.25
N ASN A 9 -17.30 3.98 -19.15
CA ASN A 9 -17.39 2.55 -19.43
C ASN A 9 -16.28 1.75 -18.72
N GLU A 10 -16.37 0.43 -18.83
CA GLU A 10 -15.39 -0.52 -18.26
C GLU A 10 -13.94 -0.25 -18.68
N THR A 11 -13.72 0.11 -19.93
CA THR A 11 -12.37 0.42 -20.44
C THR A 11 -11.76 1.63 -19.72
N ASP A 12 -12.57 2.63 -19.45
CA ASP A 12 -12.15 3.82 -18.70
C ASP A 12 -11.84 3.47 -17.25
N ALA A 13 -12.67 2.63 -16.61
CA ALA A 13 -12.43 2.14 -15.26
C ALA A 13 -11.09 1.40 -15.13
N LEU A 14 -10.81 0.47 -16.06
CA LEU A 14 -9.55 -0.28 -16.12
C LEU A 14 -8.36 0.63 -16.42
N ALA A 15 -8.52 1.63 -17.29
CA ALA A 15 -7.47 2.60 -17.60
C ALA A 15 -7.14 3.48 -16.37
N ALA A 16 -8.16 3.93 -15.63
CA ALA A 16 -7.99 4.69 -14.39
C ALA A 16 -7.24 3.88 -13.33
N LEU A 17 -7.65 2.63 -13.13
CA LEU A 17 -6.97 1.72 -12.21
C LEU A 17 -5.51 1.49 -12.62
N THR A 18 -5.25 1.28 -13.92
CA THR A 18 -3.89 1.12 -14.45
C THR A 18 -3.04 2.37 -14.21
N ALA A 19 -3.62 3.56 -14.32
CA ALA A 19 -2.94 4.81 -13.98
C ALA A 19 -2.59 4.89 -12.49
N ALA A 20 -3.47 4.40 -11.59
CA ALA A 20 -3.19 4.32 -10.15
C ALA A 20 -2.02 3.35 -9.86
N TYR A 21 -1.96 2.18 -10.50
CA TYR A 21 -0.80 1.27 -10.43
C TYR A 21 0.50 1.89 -10.95
N ALA A 22 0.42 2.67 -12.03
CA ALA A 22 1.59 3.31 -12.62
C ALA A 22 2.31 4.25 -11.64
N ARG A 23 1.61 4.77 -10.61
CA ARG A 23 2.22 5.58 -9.54
C ARG A 23 3.27 4.83 -8.75
N LEU A 24 3.14 3.54 -8.57
CA LEU A 24 4.15 2.73 -7.87
C LEU A 24 5.51 2.77 -8.58
N LYS A 25 5.52 3.00 -9.90
CA LYS A 25 6.72 2.99 -10.75
C LYS A 25 7.02 4.36 -11.36
N SER A 26 6.29 5.44 -11.03
CA SER A 26 6.41 6.72 -11.70
C SER A 26 7.79 7.37 -11.51
N GLY A 27 8.37 7.84 -12.58
CA GLY A 27 9.49 8.80 -12.71
C GLY A 27 10.64 8.69 -11.71
N MET A 28 10.88 9.77 -11.01
CA MET A 28 11.80 9.87 -9.86
C MET A 28 11.17 9.30 -8.57
N GLY A 29 9.99 8.65 -8.73
CA GLY A 29 9.11 8.41 -7.63
C GLY A 29 9.32 7.11 -6.88
N TYR A 30 8.48 6.97 -6.04
CA TYR A 30 8.10 6.06 -4.99
C TYR A 30 9.02 4.83 -4.83
N TYR A 31 8.71 3.69 -5.41
CA TYR A 31 9.55 2.48 -5.23
C TYR A 31 10.85 2.53 -6.02
N LYS A 32 10.89 3.27 -7.14
CA LYS A 32 12.06 3.28 -8.01
C LYS A 32 13.25 3.99 -7.38
N GLN A 33 13.04 5.15 -6.76
CA GLN A 33 14.17 6.01 -6.37
C GLN A 33 14.04 6.70 -5.01
N GLN A 34 12.85 6.86 -4.46
CA GLN A 34 12.69 7.64 -3.23
C GLN A 34 12.52 6.74 -1.99
N PHE A 35 11.66 5.74 -2.03
CA PHE A 35 11.27 4.99 -0.85
C PHE A 35 12.36 4.03 -0.37
N MET A 36 12.78 3.09 -1.20
CA MET A 36 13.76 2.07 -0.80
C MET A 36 15.14 2.66 -0.51
N PRO A 37 15.72 3.55 -1.38
CA PRO A 37 17.01 4.16 -1.06
C PRO A 37 16.98 5.01 0.19
N THR A 38 15.88 5.73 0.47
CA THR A 38 15.72 6.53 1.70
C THR A 38 15.73 5.63 2.93
N LEU A 39 14.95 4.55 2.95
CA LEU A 39 14.94 3.59 4.05
C LEU A 39 16.28 2.90 4.24
N PHE A 40 16.91 2.46 3.14
CA PHE A 40 18.20 1.79 3.18
C PHE A 40 19.30 2.72 3.71
N ALA A 41 19.31 3.97 3.27
CA ALA A 41 20.30 4.97 3.74
C ALA A 41 20.09 5.36 5.21
N SER A 42 18.87 5.19 5.75
CA SER A 42 18.56 5.43 7.17
C SER A 42 18.97 4.27 8.07
N SER A 43 19.33 3.12 7.49
CA SER A 43 19.76 1.95 8.25
C SER A 43 21.28 1.99 8.53
N ASP A 44 21.72 1.18 9.49
CA ASP A 44 23.14 0.98 9.82
C ASP A 44 23.91 0.24 8.71
N GLN A 45 23.20 -0.44 7.82
CA GLN A 45 23.76 -1.21 6.70
C GLN A 45 23.88 -0.38 5.41
N GLY A 46 23.23 0.78 5.35
CA GLY A 46 23.22 1.65 4.18
C GLY A 46 24.47 2.54 4.10
N LEU A 47 25.19 2.51 2.98
CA LEU A 47 26.24 3.46 2.66
C LEU A 47 25.77 4.34 1.51
N SER A 48 25.61 5.65 1.79
CA SER A 48 25.35 6.64 0.75
C SER A 48 26.34 7.80 0.92
N THR A 49 26.99 8.17 -0.17
CA THR A 49 28.02 9.20 -0.16
C THR A 49 27.54 10.56 -0.65
N TYR A 50 26.36 10.65 -1.28
CA TYR A 50 25.93 11.90 -1.89
C TYR A 50 24.45 12.24 -1.62
N LEU A 51 23.51 11.59 -2.30
CA LEU A 51 22.09 12.01 -2.28
C LEU A 51 21.36 11.73 -0.95
N TYR A 52 21.81 10.73 -0.19
CA TYR A 52 21.14 10.26 1.02
C TYR A 52 22.01 10.39 2.28
N ASN A 53 23.06 11.20 2.21
CA ASN A 53 24.02 11.38 3.32
C ASN A 53 23.35 11.98 4.57
N GLU A 54 22.33 12.82 4.41
CA GLU A 54 21.56 13.39 5.54
C GLU A 54 20.85 12.29 6.33
N PHE A 55 20.28 11.28 5.65
CA PHE A 55 19.62 10.14 6.30
C PHE A 55 20.61 9.32 7.12
N LYS A 56 21.75 8.99 6.54
CA LYS A 56 22.82 8.26 7.23
C LYS A 56 23.32 8.99 8.48
N ARG A 57 23.41 10.30 8.43
CA ARG A 57 23.89 11.14 9.55
C ARG A 57 22.82 11.49 10.56
N GLY A 58 21.55 11.13 10.30
CA GLY A 58 20.42 11.50 11.16
C GLY A 58 20.17 13.02 11.25
N ILE A 59 20.56 13.78 10.23
CA ILE A 59 20.42 15.25 10.19
C ILE A 59 19.40 15.70 9.13
N VAL A 60 18.41 14.88 8.88
CA VAL A 60 17.37 15.16 7.88
C VAL A 60 16.53 16.35 8.31
N THR A 61 16.34 17.29 7.39
CA THR A 61 15.52 18.49 7.60
C THR A 61 14.21 18.43 6.80
N SER A 62 13.24 19.26 7.18
CA SER A 62 11.96 19.40 6.46
C SER A 62 12.11 19.89 5.02
N THR A 63 13.26 20.42 4.64
CA THR A 63 13.57 20.87 3.28
C THR A 63 14.23 19.80 2.41
N ASN A 64 14.41 18.57 2.95
CA ASN A 64 15.03 17.48 2.22
C ASN A 64 14.23 17.10 0.98
N GLN A 65 14.84 17.17 -0.19
CA GLN A 65 14.17 16.96 -1.48
C GLN A 65 13.62 15.54 -1.64
N SER A 66 14.31 14.53 -1.10
CA SER A 66 13.87 13.14 -1.20
C SER A 66 12.59 12.91 -0.39
N LEU A 67 12.49 13.50 0.82
CA LEU A 67 11.26 13.44 1.62
C LEU A 67 10.11 14.19 0.95
N ASN A 68 10.37 15.38 0.41
CA ASN A 68 9.36 16.15 -0.31
C ASN A 68 8.83 15.39 -1.53
N ASN A 69 9.72 14.77 -2.30
CA ASN A 69 9.34 13.95 -3.44
C ASN A 69 8.54 12.72 -3.00
N LEU A 70 8.96 12.02 -1.94
CA LEU A 70 8.24 10.86 -1.41
C LEU A 70 6.84 11.24 -0.96
N TRP A 71 6.69 12.32 -0.18
CA TRP A 71 5.40 12.84 0.25
C TRP A 71 4.47 13.11 -0.94
N LYS A 72 4.99 13.85 -1.92
CA LYS A 72 4.23 14.19 -3.12
C LYS A 72 3.77 12.96 -3.89
N GLU A 73 4.66 11.99 -4.11
CA GLU A 73 4.32 10.78 -4.88
C GLU A 73 3.28 9.92 -4.17
N LEU A 74 3.37 9.80 -2.83
CA LEU A 74 2.39 9.07 -2.04
C LEU A 74 1.00 9.71 -2.14
N TYR A 75 0.89 11.04 -2.01
CA TYR A 75 -0.40 11.73 -2.16
C TYR A 75 -0.93 11.73 -3.60
N LEU A 76 -0.07 11.72 -4.60
CA LEU A 76 -0.50 11.53 -5.99
C LEU A 76 -1.10 10.12 -6.19
N GLY A 77 -0.53 9.10 -5.57
CA GLY A 77 -1.10 7.76 -5.57
C GLY A 77 -2.46 7.68 -4.86
N ILE A 78 -2.59 8.32 -3.69
CA ILE A 78 -3.85 8.43 -2.97
C ILE A 78 -4.93 9.15 -3.80
N ARG A 79 -4.55 10.26 -4.46
CA ARG A 79 -5.47 11.00 -5.34
C ARG A 79 -6.00 10.12 -6.47
N ASP A 80 -5.11 9.39 -7.14
CA ASP A 80 -5.48 8.56 -8.27
C ASP A 80 -6.37 7.38 -7.81
N ALA A 81 -6.08 6.78 -6.66
CA ALA A 81 -6.95 5.78 -6.05
C ALA A 81 -8.32 6.34 -5.63
N ASN A 82 -8.37 7.53 -5.02
CA ASN A 82 -9.62 8.20 -4.66
C ASN A 82 -10.51 8.46 -5.89
N ASN A 83 -9.91 8.86 -7.01
CA ASN A 83 -10.65 9.08 -8.25
C ASN A 83 -11.29 7.77 -8.75
N VAL A 84 -10.59 6.64 -8.69
CA VAL A 84 -11.17 5.34 -9.06
C VAL A 84 -12.31 4.98 -8.11
N ILE A 85 -12.09 5.07 -6.79
CA ILE A 85 -13.07 4.69 -5.77
C ILE A 85 -14.35 5.53 -5.87
N ALA A 86 -14.23 6.81 -6.20
CA ALA A 86 -15.38 7.71 -6.27
C ALA A 86 -16.17 7.59 -7.59
N ASN A 87 -15.51 7.35 -8.72
CA ASN A 87 -16.15 7.46 -10.02
C ASN A 87 -16.56 6.10 -10.63
N VAL A 88 -15.83 5.02 -10.33
CA VAL A 88 -16.14 3.68 -10.89
C VAL A 88 -17.50 3.14 -10.44
N PRO A 89 -18.01 3.40 -9.22
CA PRO A 89 -19.34 2.95 -8.83
C PRO A 89 -20.49 3.40 -9.76
N GLU A 90 -20.35 4.56 -10.39
CA GLU A 90 -21.36 5.14 -11.28
C GLU A 90 -21.33 4.55 -12.70
N ILE A 91 -20.34 3.75 -13.05
CA ILE A 91 -20.21 3.14 -14.37
C ILE A 91 -21.12 1.93 -14.47
N GLU A 92 -21.88 1.85 -15.56
CA GLU A 92 -22.68 0.68 -15.89
C GLU A 92 -21.78 -0.42 -16.48
N MET A 93 -21.45 -1.44 -15.67
CA MET A 93 -20.55 -2.55 -16.03
C MET A 93 -20.83 -3.76 -15.15
N ASP A 94 -20.10 -4.86 -15.41
CA ASP A 94 -20.18 -6.06 -14.57
C ASP A 94 -19.84 -5.74 -13.10
N GLU A 95 -20.72 -6.11 -12.18
CA GLU A 95 -20.61 -5.76 -10.75
C GLU A 95 -19.42 -6.46 -10.06
N GLU A 96 -19.07 -7.68 -10.46
CA GLU A 96 -17.93 -8.37 -9.86
C GLU A 96 -16.61 -7.72 -10.28
N LEU A 97 -16.51 -7.32 -11.55
CA LEU A 97 -15.37 -6.58 -12.06
C LEU A 97 -15.29 -5.18 -11.45
N LYS A 98 -16.42 -4.50 -11.31
CA LYS A 98 -16.52 -3.19 -10.63
C LYS A 98 -15.96 -3.27 -9.21
N ASN A 99 -16.45 -4.21 -8.41
CA ASN A 99 -16.00 -4.42 -7.04
C ASN A 99 -14.52 -4.79 -6.95
N ARG A 100 -14.01 -5.59 -7.89
CA ARG A 100 -12.58 -5.87 -8.02
C ARG A 100 -11.79 -4.59 -8.25
N ILE A 101 -12.17 -3.75 -9.22
CA ILE A 101 -11.48 -2.51 -9.55
C ILE A 101 -11.43 -1.57 -8.33
N ILE A 102 -12.55 -1.44 -7.62
CA ILE A 102 -12.62 -0.66 -6.39
C ILE A 102 -11.74 -1.27 -5.30
N GLY A 103 -11.74 -2.60 -5.14
CA GLY A 103 -10.90 -3.32 -4.19
C GLY A 103 -9.41 -3.11 -4.44
N GLU A 104 -8.97 -3.19 -5.69
CA GLU A 104 -7.59 -2.91 -6.07
C GLU A 104 -7.20 -1.45 -5.81
N ALA A 105 -8.09 -0.50 -6.10
CA ALA A 105 -7.84 0.92 -5.81
C ALA A 105 -7.74 1.20 -4.31
N LYS A 106 -8.60 0.57 -3.50
CA LYS A 106 -8.54 0.63 -2.03
C LYS A 106 -7.25 0.02 -1.49
N PHE A 107 -6.82 -1.13 -2.03
CA PHE A 107 -5.52 -1.72 -1.70
C PHE A 107 -4.36 -0.74 -1.96
N LEU A 108 -4.35 -0.08 -3.12
CA LEU A 108 -3.32 0.90 -3.45
C LEU A 108 -3.36 2.12 -2.51
N ARG A 109 -4.56 2.61 -2.17
CA ARG A 109 -4.71 3.72 -1.23
C ARG A 109 -4.18 3.36 0.16
N ALA A 110 -4.56 2.19 0.66
CA ALA A 110 -4.06 1.66 1.92
C ALA A 110 -2.54 1.51 1.93
N LEU A 111 -1.95 1.00 0.86
CA LEU A 111 -0.50 0.86 0.71
C LEU A 111 0.21 2.24 0.78
N HIS A 112 -0.32 3.25 0.10
CA HIS A 112 0.24 4.60 0.13
C HIS A 112 0.13 5.22 1.53
N TYR A 113 -1.04 5.11 2.20
CA TYR A 113 -1.20 5.60 3.57
C TYR A 113 -0.34 4.85 4.57
N PHE A 114 -0.22 3.53 4.44
CA PHE A 114 0.65 2.75 5.31
C PHE A 114 2.12 3.17 5.19
N ASN A 115 2.58 3.53 4.00
CA ASN A 115 3.91 4.08 3.82
C ASN A 115 4.04 5.52 4.34
N LEU A 116 3.02 6.36 4.17
CA LEU A 116 2.98 7.71 4.74
C LEU A 116 3.09 7.67 6.26
N VAL A 117 2.20 6.94 6.93
CA VAL A 117 2.16 6.91 8.40
C VAL A 117 3.43 6.33 9.02
N ARG A 118 4.09 5.38 8.33
CA ARG A 118 5.36 4.82 8.81
C ARG A 118 6.53 5.80 8.68
N CYS A 119 6.51 6.68 7.68
CA CYS A 119 7.58 7.64 7.40
C CYS A 119 7.37 8.98 8.10
N PHE A 120 6.11 9.42 8.25
CA PHE A 120 5.80 10.79 8.65
C PHE A 120 4.92 10.87 9.93
N GLY A 121 4.42 9.75 10.44
CA GLY A 121 3.50 9.74 11.58
C GLY A 121 2.11 10.24 11.20
N GLU A 122 1.56 11.16 11.96
CA GLU A 122 0.27 11.80 11.69
C GLU A 122 0.33 12.63 10.42
N VAL A 123 -0.62 12.39 9.51
CA VAL A 123 -0.69 13.04 8.20
C VAL A 123 -2.15 13.38 7.87
N PRO A 124 -2.42 14.35 6.98
CA PRO A 124 -3.77 14.62 6.51
C PRO A 124 -4.43 13.39 5.87
N LEU A 125 -5.59 12.98 6.35
CA LEU A 125 -6.36 11.87 5.80
C LEU A 125 -7.38 12.39 4.79
N ARG A 126 -7.16 12.12 3.51
CA ARG A 126 -8.08 12.45 2.42
C ARG A 126 -8.56 11.17 1.74
N THR A 127 -9.83 10.87 1.86
CA THR A 127 -10.45 9.64 1.33
C THR A 127 -11.34 9.90 0.11
N THR A 128 -11.49 11.17 -0.29
CA THR A 128 -12.28 11.62 -1.43
C THR A 128 -11.41 12.37 -2.44
N PRO A 129 -11.82 12.46 -3.71
CA PRO A 129 -11.18 13.34 -4.69
C PRO A 129 -11.15 14.80 -4.22
N VAL A 130 -10.18 15.55 -4.70
CA VAL A 130 -10.10 17.00 -4.49
C VAL A 130 -10.98 17.69 -5.51
N GLU A 131 -11.96 18.45 -5.05
CA GLU A 131 -12.81 19.26 -5.92
C GLU A 131 -12.34 20.71 -5.99
N ALA A 132 -12.85 21.45 -6.98
CA ALA A 132 -12.53 22.86 -7.13
C ALA A 132 -13.16 23.64 -5.97
N GLY A 133 -12.31 24.29 -5.18
CA GLY A 133 -12.72 25.04 -3.98
C GLY A 133 -12.49 24.32 -2.66
N ASP A 134 -12.06 23.07 -2.68
CA ASP A 134 -11.69 22.36 -1.47
C ASP A 134 -10.53 23.03 -0.73
N ASP A 135 -10.60 22.97 0.61
CA ASP A 135 -9.47 23.37 1.44
C ASP A 135 -8.28 22.45 1.20
N GLN A 136 -7.19 23.06 0.73
CA GLN A 136 -5.92 22.37 0.53
C GLN A 136 -5.15 22.16 1.84
N GLY A 137 -5.54 22.88 2.89
CA GLY A 137 -4.89 22.90 4.20
C GLY A 137 -5.50 21.96 5.22
N LEU A 138 -5.82 20.70 4.85
CA LEU A 138 -6.35 19.73 5.79
C LEU A 138 -5.42 19.57 7.01
N ALA A 139 -6.02 19.58 8.20
CA ALA A 139 -5.32 19.21 9.42
C ALA A 139 -4.84 17.76 9.36
N VAL A 140 -3.80 17.44 10.12
CA VAL A 140 -3.36 16.06 10.30
C VAL A 140 -4.43 15.28 11.05
N SER A 141 -4.63 14.02 10.68
CA SER A 141 -5.46 13.08 11.40
C SER A 141 -4.63 12.29 12.40
N SER A 142 -5.27 11.80 13.44
CA SER A 142 -4.62 10.94 14.43
C SER A 142 -4.11 9.66 13.77
N ILE A 143 -3.07 9.07 14.37
CA ILE A 143 -2.51 7.82 13.87
C ILE A 143 -3.58 6.72 13.83
N VAL A 144 -4.50 6.69 14.80
CA VAL A 144 -5.59 5.70 14.87
C VAL A 144 -6.53 5.86 13.68
N GLU A 145 -7.01 7.07 13.39
CA GLU A 145 -7.89 7.32 12.23
C GLU A 145 -7.25 6.91 10.90
N ILE A 146 -5.94 7.15 10.75
CA ILE A 146 -5.23 6.75 9.53
C ILE A 146 -5.16 5.23 9.41
N TYR A 147 -4.82 4.53 10.50
CA TYR A 147 -4.76 3.06 10.48
C TYR A 147 -6.13 2.42 10.33
N ASP A 148 -7.18 2.98 10.92
CA ASP A 148 -8.56 2.51 10.73
C ASP A 148 -8.95 2.60 9.26
N SER A 149 -8.66 3.72 8.59
CA SER A 149 -8.90 3.87 7.16
C SER A 149 -8.10 2.85 6.32
N ILE A 150 -6.83 2.57 6.69
CA ILE A 150 -6.01 1.54 6.04
C ILE A 150 -6.64 0.15 6.20
N ILE A 151 -7.09 -0.19 7.42
CA ILE A 151 -7.68 -1.48 7.74
C ILE A 151 -9.00 -1.67 6.99
N ASP A 152 -9.86 -0.65 6.96
CA ASP A 152 -11.13 -0.68 6.24
C ASP A 152 -10.94 -0.91 4.74
N ASP A 153 -9.98 -0.20 4.13
CA ASP A 153 -9.66 -0.38 2.72
C ASP A 153 -9.11 -1.77 2.41
N LEU A 154 -8.25 -2.31 3.27
CA LEU A 154 -7.69 -3.65 3.10
C LEU A 154 -8.71 -4.75 3.38
N ASN A 155 -9.63 -4.56 4.31
CA ASN A 155 -10.74 -5.48 4.53
C ASN A 155 -11.64 -5.56 3.29
N TYR A 156 -11.97 -4.41 2.69
CA TYR A 156 -12.71 -4.41 1.42
C TYR A 156 -11.92 -5.12 0.31
N ALA A 157 -10.63 -4.83 0.18
CA ALA A 157 -9.77 -5.46 -0.82
C ALA A 157 -9.67 -6.98 -0.63
N SER A 158 -9.60 -7.48 0.60
CA SER A 158 -9.54 -8.92 0.90
C SER A 158 -10.80 -9.68 0.48
N LEU A 159 -11.93 -8.99 0.42
CA LEU A 159 -13.21 -9.59 0.03
C LEU A 159 -13.48 -9.51 -1.48
N HIS A 160 -12.98 -8.47 -2.15
CA HIS A 160 -13.38 -8.13 -3.51
C HIS A 160 -12.25 -8.27 -4.56
N CYS A 161 -10.98 -8.18 -4.17
CA CYS A 161 -9.90 -8.51 -5.07
C CYS A 161 -9.93 -10.00 -5.42
N TRP A 162 -9.66 -10.30 -6.69
CA TRP A 162 -9.65 -11.69 -7.14
C TRP A 162 -8.35 -12.39 -6.74
N GLY A 163 -8.41 -13.72 -6.70
CA GLY A 163 -7.23 -14.55 -6.54
C GLY A 163 -6.30 -14.44 -7.76
N ARG A 164 -5.06 -14.89 -7.60
CA ARG A 164 -4.09 -14.91 -8.69
C ARG A 164 -4.59 -15.82 -9.82
N ASN A 165 -4.53 -15.32 -11.06
CA ASN A 165 -5.02 -16.03 -12.25
C ASN A 165 -6.51 -16.44 -12.16
N GLU A 166 -7.26 -15.93 -11.20
CA GLU A 166 -8.69 -16.15 -11.12
C GLU A 166 -9.36 -15.50 -12.33
N SER A 167 -10.27 -16.22 -12.95
CA SER A 167 -11.09 -15.69 -14.06
C SER A 167 -12.55 -15.70 -13.67
N ARG A 168 -13.24 -14.62 -14.02
CA ARG A 168 -14.69 -14.48 -13.86
C ARG A 168 -15.27 -13.88 -15.14
N GLY A 169 -16.28 -14.54 -15.70
CA GLY A 169 -16.81 -14.16 -17.00
C GLY A 169 -15.71 -14.18 -18.07
N ASN A 170 -15.53 -13.05 -18.77
CA ASN A 170 -14.53 -12.87 -19.82
C ASN A 170 -13.20 -12.28 -19.31
N HIS A 171 -13.07 -12.07 -18.01
CA HIS A 171 -11.92 -11.41 -17.41
C HIS A 171 -11.08 -12.39 -16.60
N ILE A 172 -9.78 -12.21 -16.66
CA ILE A 172 -8.80 -12.91 -15.83
C ILE A 172 -8.00 -11.90 -15.01
N ASN A 173 -7.63 -12.27 -13.80
CA ASN A 173 -6.77 -11.43 -12.98
C ASN A 173 -5.32 -11.52 -13.49
N ASP A 174 -4.85 -10.43 -14.09
CA ASP A 174 -3.51 -10.35 -14.64
C ASP A 174 -2.44 -10.45 -13.56
N LEU A 175 -1.26 -10.95 -13.94
CA LEU A 175 -0.10 -10.97 -13.06
C LEU A 175 0.29 -9.54 -12.63
N GLY A 176 0.66 -9.40 -11.36
CA GLY A 176 1.08 -8.10 -10.80
C GLY A 176 -0.05 -7.23 -10.28
N ARG A 177 -1.30 -7.66 -10.37
CA ARG A 177 -2.42 -6.98 -9.73
C ARG A 177 -2.57 -7.41 -8.27
N ALA A 178 -3.14 -6.53 -7.45
CA ALA A 178 -3.49 -6.86 -6.07
C ALA A 178 -4.48 -8.03 -6.03
N THR A 179 -4.25 -8.95 -5.11
CA THR A 179 -5.11 -10.11 -4.87
C THR A 179 -5.70 -10.04 -3.46
N ASN A 180 -6.76 -10.82 -3.22
CA ASN A 180 -7.29 -11.02 -1.87
C ASN A 180 -6.20 -11.49 -0.90
N THR A 181 -5.33 -12.40 -1.33
CA THR A 181 -4.19 -12.89 -0.55
C THR A 181 -3.19 -11.77 -0.23
N SER A 182 -2.89 -10.88 -1.19
CA SER A 182 -2.01 -9.74 -0.94
C SER A 182 -2.63 -8.74 0.03
N ALA A 183 -3.95 -8.57 0.02
CA ALA A 183 -4.65 -7.73 1.00
C ALA A 183 -4.54 -8.31 2.42
N HIS A 184 -4.75 -9.61 2.60
CA HIS A 184 -4.51 -10.29 3.89
C HIS A 184 -3.07 -10.14 4.37
N ALA A 185 -2.10 -10.31 3.47
CA ALA A 185 -0.69 -10.17 3.82
C ALA A 185 -0.32 -8.73 4.24
N LEU A 186 -0.89 -7.72 3.58
CA LEU A 186 -0.68 -6.33 3.97
C LEU A 186 -1.38 -6.01 5.29
N LEU A 187 -2.59 -6.54 5.55
CA LEU A 187 -3.27 -6.47 6.85
C LEU A 187 -2.40 -7.06 7.98
N ALA A 188 -1.83 -8.25 7.76
CA ALA A 188 -0.91 -8.86 8.71
C ALA A 188 0.26 -7.94 9.05
N LYS A 189 0.85 -7.31 8.04
CA LYS A 189 1.95 -6.35 8.21
C LYS A 189 1.51 -5.08 8.96
N VAL A 190 0.31 -4.58 8.67
CA VAL A 190 -0.30 -3.43 9.37
C VAL A 190 -0.49 -3.74 10.85
N TYR A 191 -1.16 -4.85 11.18
CA TYR A 191 -1.37 -5.24 12.58
C TYR A 191 -0.07 -5.56 13.33
N THR A 192 0.89 -6.20 12.66
CA THR A 192 2.24 -6.43 13.24
C THR A 192 2.93 -5.10 13.58
N ARG A 193 2.80 -4.09 12.72
CA ARG A 193 3.37 -2.77 12.99
C ARG A 193 2.72 -2.11 14.20
N ILE A 194 1.38 -2.09 14.27
CA ILE A 194 0.65 -1.55 15.43
C ILE A 194 1.08 -2.29 16.71
N ALA A 195 1.06 -3.62 16.69
CA ALA A 195 1.42 -4.45 17.84
C ALA A 195 2.85 -4.18 18.33
N SER A 196 3.81 -4.17 17.42
CA SER A 196 5.22 -3.97 17.75
C SER A 196 5.49 -2.58 18.33
N CYS A 197 4.94 -1.55 17.70
CA CYS A 197 5.11 -0.17 18.17
C CYS A 197 4.40 0.07 19.51
N LYS A 198 3.18 -0.47 19.68
CA LYS A 198 2.46 -0.37 20.96
C LYS A 198 3.19 -1.11 22.08
N ARG A 199 3.77 -2.28 21.79
CA ARG A 199 4.57 -3.03 22.77
C ARG A 199 5.77 -2.19 23.22
N THR A 200 6.55 -1.66 22.28
CA THR A 200 7.74 -0.85 22.63
C THR A 200 7.37 0.45 23.35
N ALA A 201 6.25 1.08 22.99
CA ALA A 201 5.72 2.23 23.71
C ALA A 201 5.34 1.88 25.16
N ASN A 202 4.68 0.74 25.39
CA ASN A 202 4.35 0.25 26.74
C ASN A 202 5.62 -0.07 27.58
N GLU A 203 6.71 -0.45 26.92
CA GLU A 203 8.03 -0.67 27.56
C GLU A 203 8.79 0.65 27.80
N GLY A 204 8.22 1.81 27.43
CA GLY A 204 8.81 3.14 27.60
C GLY A 204 9.90 3.47 26.59
N ILE A 205 9.96 2.75 25.47
CA ILE A 205 10.89 3.05 24.38
C ILE A 205 10.36 4.26 23.59
N LEU A 206 11.16 5.30 23.52
CA LEU A 206 10.81 6.57 22.88
C LEU A 206 10.56 6.44 21.38
N GLY A 207 9.67 7.27 20.85
CA GLY A 207 9.38 7.41 19.43
C GLY A 207 8.17 6.62 18.92
N ASN A 208 7.49 5.88 19.81
CA ASN A 208 6.29 5.13 19.48
C ASN A 208 5.06 5.49 20.34
N GLU A 209 5.10 6.63 21.03
CA GLU A 209 4.09 7.05 22.02
C GLU A 209 2.69 7.16 21.41
N LEU A 210 2.57 7.60 20.17
CA LEU A 210 1.29 7.68 19.45
C LEU A 210 0.58 6.32 19.34
N TYR A 211 1.32 5.21 19.37
CA TYR A 211 0.72 3.88 19.31
C TYR A 211 0.04 3.46 20.63
N LEU A 212 0.21 4.21 21.73
CA LEU A 212 -0.54 3.98 22.97
C LEU A 212 -2.03 4.32 22.80
N GLU A 213 -2.39 5.18 21.85
CA GLU A 213 -3.77 5.58 21.58
C GLU A 213 -4.63 4.45 20.99
N PHE A 214 -4.02 3.41 20.41
CA PHE A 214 -4.78 2.28 19.89
C PHE A 214 -5.54 1.55 20.99
N PRO A 215 -6.86 1.23 20.79
CA PRO A 215 -7.73 0.77 21.88
C PRO A 215 -7.35 -0.64 22.41
N GLU A 216 -6.95 -1.54 21.50
CA GLU A 216 -6.67 -2.92 21.86
C GLU A 216 -5.26 -3.13 22.43
N THR A 217 -5.04 -4.26 23.10
CA THR A 217 -3.71 -4.63 23.57
C THR A 217 -2.79 -5.00 22.41
N TYR A 218 -1.47 -4.91 22.61
CA TYR A 218 -0.53 -5.33 21.57
C TYR A 218 -0.60 -6.84 21.30
N GLN A 219 -1.00 -7.65 22.29
CA GLN A 219 -1.24 -9.08 22.10
C GLN A 219 -2.41 -9.35 21.17
N ASN A 220 -3.51 -8.59 21.29
CA ASN A 220 -4.66 -8.69 20.39
C ASN A 220 -4.26 -8.32 18.96
N TYR A 221 -3.49 -7.26 18.77
CA TYR A 221 -2.99 -6.91 17.44
C TYR A 221 -2.06 -7.97 16.86
N TYR A 222 -1.21 -8.63 17.65
CA TYR A 222 -0.45 -9.78 17.18
C TYR A 222 -1.35 -10.97 16.80
N GLN A 223 -2.45 -11.19 17.53
CA GLN A 223 -3.42 -12.22 17.16
C GLN A 223 -4.11 -11.88 15.84
N TYR A 224 -4.55 -10.63 15.65
CA TYR A 224 -5.10 -10.19 14.37
C TYR A 224 -4.11 -10.36 13.23
N ALA A 225 -2.84 -10.02 13.45
CA ALA A 225 -1.79 -10.23 12.44
C ALA A 225 -1.65 -11.73 12.08
N LYS A 226 -1.66 -12.61 13.09
CA LYS A 226 -1.60 -14.06 12.87
C LYS A 226 -2.79 -14.55 12.07
N ASP A 227 -4.00 -14.13 12.40
CA ASP A 227 -5.22 -14.54 11.71
C ASP A 227 -5.17 -14.12 10.21
N GLN A 228 -4.63 -12.94 9.92
CA GLN A 228 -4.42 -12.49 8.55
C GLN A 228 -3.31 -13.27 7.84
N CYS A 229 -2.24 -13.67 8.53
CA CYS A 229 -1.22 -14.57 7.96
C CYS A 229 -1.83 -15.93 7.61
N ASP A 230 -2.63 -16.49 8.51
CA ASP A 230 -3.29 -17.78 8.30
C ASP A 230 -4.25 -17.71 7.09
N ALA A 231 -5.00 -16.61 6.94
CA ALA A 231 -5.85 -16.35 5.79
C ALA A 231 -5.04 -16.24 4.48
N ALA A 232 -3.90 -15.54 4.52
CA ALA A 232 -3.02 -15.41 3.36
C ALA A 232 -2.39 -16.75 2.96
N ILE A 233 -1.98 -17.59 3.91
CA ILE A 233 -1.36 -18.90 3.68
C ILE A 233 -2.40 -19.92 3.15
N SER A 234 -3.60 -19.89 3.71
CA SER A 234 -4.71 -20.76 3.24
C SER A 234 -5.30 -20.31 1.92
N GLY A 235 -5.06 -19.04 1.55
CA GLY A 235 -5.40 -18.47 0.26
C GLY A 235 -4.61 -19.14 -0.87
N GLN A 236 -5.21 -19.26 -2.00
CA GLN A 236 -4.88 -20.10 -3.12
C GLN A 236 -3.48 -19.96 -3.71
N GLY A 237 -2.79 -21.08 -3.87
CA GLY A 237 -1.74 -21.25 -4.88
C GLY A 237 -0.35 -20.75 -4.52
N PHE A 238 -0.10 -20.37 -3.26
CA PHE A 238 1.23 -19.99 -2.80
C PHE A 238 1.82 -21.07 -1.90
N SER A 239 3.05 -21.46 -2.19
CA SER A 239 3.83 -22.38 -1.36
C SER A 239 5.26 -21.86 -1.24
N LEU A 240 5.88 -22.13 -0.10
CA LEU A 240 7.31 -21.89 0.05
C LEU A 240 8.06 -22.86 -0.88
N SER A 241 9.16 -22.38 -1.49
CA SER A 241 10.03 -23.26 -2.25
C SER A 241 10.61 -24.35 -1.34
N SER A 242 10.48 -25.60 -1.77
CA SER A 242 11.00 -26.77 -1.04
C SER A 242 12.47 -27.07 -1.34
N SER A 243 13.11 -26.32 -2.25
CA SER A 243 14.51 -26.52 -2.65
C SER A 243 15.26 -25.20 -2.80
N LEU A 244 16.59 -25.27 -2.68
CA LEU A 244 17.44 -24.12 -2.90
C LEU A 244 17.35 -23.60 -4.34
N ASP A 245 17.31 -24.49 -5.32
CA ASP A 245 17.21 -24.14 -6.74
C ASP A 245 15.87 -23.46 -7.03
N GLY A 246 14.79 -23.96 -6.45
CA GLY A 246 13.49 -23.30 -6.53
C GLY A 246 13.49 -21.91 -5.89
N TRP A 247 14.19 -21.74 -4.77
CA TRP A 247 14.35 -20.42 -4.12
C TRP A 247 15.19 -19.48 -4.98
N VAL A 248 16.29 -19.94 -5.55
CA VAL A 248 17.14 -19.15 -6.45
C VAL A 248 16.37 -18.75 -7.71
N SER A 249 15.56 -19.65 -8.27
CA SER A 249 14.77 -19.38 -9.48
C SER A 249 13.75 -18.23 -9.30
N ILE A 250 13.36 -17.90 -8.06
CA ILE A 250 12.49 -16.75 -7.78
C ILE A 250 13.15 -15.42 -8.19
N PHE A 251 14.46 -15.34 -8.09
CA PHE A 251 15.25 -14.15 -8.38
C PHE A 251 15.87 -14.15 -9.78
N ASP A 252 15.61 -15.19 -10.58
CA ASP A 252 16.12 -15.30 -11.93
C ASP A 252 15.36 -14.34 -12.88
N ALA A 253 16.09 -13.46 -13.54
CA ALA A 253 15.53 -12.47 -14.46
C ALA A 253 14.84 -13.10 -15.68
N ASP A 254 15.28 -14.30 -16.09
CA ASP A 254 14.71 -15.04 -17.22
C ASP A 254 13.38 -15.74 -16.87
N ASN A 255 13.07 -15.86 -15.58
CA ASN A 255 11.76 -16.30 -15.11
C ASN A 255 10.69 -15.20 -15.20
N GLY A 256 10.86 -14.24 -16.09
CA GLY A 256 10.06 -13.07 -16.31
C GLY A 256 8.57 -13.21 -16.02
N GLY A 257 8.12 -12.76 -14.87
CA GLY A 257 6.74 -12.82 -14.42
C GLY A 257 6.32 -14.14 -13.78
N ARG A 258 7.15 -15.17 -13.75
CA ARG A 258 6.94 -16.38 -12.92
C ARG A 258 7.41 -16.17 -11.47
N LEU A 259 7.17 -15.00 -10.94
CA LEU A 259 7.24 -14.75 -9.50
C LEU A 259 6.08 -15.49 -8.80
N GLU A 260 5.96 -16.79 -9.12
CA GLU A 260 4.95 -17.68 -8.56
C GLU A 260 5.10 -17.81 -7.05
N HIS A 261 6.23 -17.38 -6.52
CA HIS A 261 6.61 -17.59 -5.14
C HIS A 261 6.93 -16.31 -4.35
N LEU A 262 6.87 -15.12 -4.97
CA LEU A 262 7.00 -13.85 -4.26
C LEU A 262 5.69 -13.06 -4.33
N PRO A 263 4.77 -13.26 -3.40
CA PRO A 263 3.63 -12.37 -3.28
C PRO A 263 4.00 -10.99 -2.71
N TYR A 264 5.26 -10.75 -2.30
CA TYR A 264 5.54 -9.70 -1.32
C TYR A 264 6.85 -8.94 -1.52
N MET A 265 7.09 -8.39 -2.70
CA MET A 265 7.89 -7.17 -2.73
C MET A 265 6.95 -5.96 -2.79
N ILE A 266 6.02 -5.89 -1.86
CA ILE A 266 5.27 -4.69 -1.51
C ILE A 266 5.62 -4.29 -0.08
#